data_44c0e24b04c929efca47ae180041397f
#
_entry.id   44c0e24b04c929efca47ae180041397f
#
_cell.length_a   1.000
_cell.length_b   1.000
_cell.length_c   1.000
_cell.angle_alpha   90.00
_cell.angle_beta   90.00
_cell.angle_gamma   90.00
#
_symmetry.space_group_name_H-M   'P 1'
#
loop_
_entity.id
_entity.type
_entity.pdbx_description
1 polymer ?
#
loop_
_entity_poly.entity_id
_entity_poly.type
_entity_poly.pdbx_seq_one_letter_code
_entity_poly.pdbx_strand_id
1 'polypeptide(L)'
;MLARFWGVLVGAREHLVVVLPGIGGSVLALPGRPDELVWSGGLRNAGHVLRHPEELSVEERPRLSPVGLISTRKVFGVWTAIPGYDGLLRKLASLPGAVLDDGTGLMNLDANVVAVGYDFRLGVADAAEELQRQVQPRLAHLWPGADDRRRRLLIVAHSMGGWSRGSGWARRTTGHCAAH
;
A
#
# COMPACT_ATOMS: atom_id res chain seq x y z
N MET A 1 -5.83 22.80 -7.51
CA MET A 1 -4.95 21.66 -7.87
C MET A 1 -5.65 20.31 -7.68
N LEU A 2 -6.46 20.09 -6.65
CA LEU A 2 -7.23 18.87 -6.40
C LEU A 2 -8.27 18.55 -7.50
N ALA A 3 -8.97 19.53 -8.05
CA ALA A 3 -10.03 19.30 -9.06
C ALA A 3 -9.52 18.67 -10.39
N ARG A 4 -8.26 18.91 -10.78
CA ARG A 4 -7.65 18.27 -11.95
C ARG A 4 -7.28 16.80 -11.72
N PHE A 5 -7.00 16.45 -10.46
CA PHE A 5 -6.73 15.05 -10.08
C PHE A 5 -7.99 14.19 -10.19
N TRP A 6 -9.16 14.76 -9.86
CA TRP A 6 -10.46 14.08 -9.95
C TRP A 6 -10.90 13.78 -11.40
N GLY A 7 -10.56 14.65 -12.36
CA GLY A 7 -10.90 14.42 -13.77
C GLY A 7 -10.13 13.25 -14.42
N VAL A 8 -8.97 12.89 -13.89
CA VAL A 8 -8.18 11.75 -14.38
C VAL A 8 -8.68 10.42 -13.80
N LEU A 9 -9.40 10.45 -12.67
CA LEU A 9 -9.97 9.28 -12.01
C LEU A 9 -11.40 8.93 -12.51
N VAL A 10 -11.94 9.68 -13.45
CA VAL A 10 -13.22 9.37 -14.11
C VAL A 10 -12.96 8.22 -15.09
N GLY A 11 -13.25 7.03 -14.66
CA GLY A 11 -12.95 5.76 -15.36
C GLY A 11 -12.07 4.85 -14.51
N ALA A 12 -12.38 4.70 -13.21
CA ALA A 12 -11.56 3.94 -12.26
C ALA A 12 -11.19 2.53 -12.77
N ARG A 13 -11.99 1.93 -13.66
CA ARG A 13 -11.68 0.64 -14.30
C ARG A 13 -10.52 0.70 -15.29
N GLU A 14 -10.16 1.89 -15.79
CA GLU A 14 -9.05 2.06 -16.73
C GLU A 14 -7.70 2.23 -16.02
N HIS A 15 -7.71 2.44 -14.69
CA HIS A 15 -6.52 2.73 -13.93
C HIS A 15 -6.36 1.78 -12.75
N LEU A 16 -5.13 1.42 -12.43
CA LEU A 16 -4.77 0.77 -11.18
C LEU A 16 -4.19 1.83 -10.24
N VAL A 17 -4.88 2.09 -9.14
CA VAL A 17 -4.46 3.04 -8.10
C VAL A 17 -3.85 2.27 -6.95
N VAL A 18 -2.60 2.54 -6.62
CA VAL A 18 -1.87 1.91 -5.53
C VAL A 18 -1.58 2.92 -4.45
N VAL A 19 -1.95 2.62 -3.22
CA VAL A 19 -1.64 3.42 -2.04
C VAL A 19 -0.49 2.80 -1.27
N LEU A 20 0.62 3.54 -1.15
CA LEU A 20 1.82 3.14 -0.41
C LEU A 20 1.95 3.98 0.86
N PRO A 21 2.03 3.37 2.05
CA PRO A 21 2.20 4.08 3.30
C PRO A 21 3.64 4.57 3.50
N GLY A 22 3.81 5.47 4.47
CA GLY A 22 5.10 5.82 5.03
C GLY A 22 5.59 4.80 6.08
N ILE A 23 6.74 5.09 6.69
CA ILE A 23 7.28 4.32 7.82
C ILE A 23 6.22 4.22 8.92
N GLY A 24 6.06 3.02 9.46
CA GLY A 24 5.07 2.74 10.50
C GLY A 24 3.62 2.69 10.00
N GLY A 25 3.36 2.92 8.70
CA GLY A 25 2.01 2.99 8.14
C GLY A 25 1.38 1.64 7.76
N SER A 26 2.16 0.56 7.72
CA SER A 26 1.67 -0.81 7.56
C SER A 26 1.33 -1.43 8.92
N VAL A 27 0.33 -2.29 8.95
CA VAL A 27 0.11 -3.22 10.05
C VAL A 27 0.98 -4.45 9.78
N LEU A 28 1.75 -4.89 10.77
CA LEU A 28 2.67 -6.01 10.66
C LEU A 28 2.28 -7.13 11.63
N ALA A 29 2.27 -8.36 11.12
CA ALA A 29 1.99 -9.59 11.87
C ALA A 29 3.14 -10.60 11.73
N LEU A 30 3.11 -11.63 12.56
CA LEU A 30 4.02 -12.76 12.40
C LEU A 30 3.75 -13.51 11.08
N PRO A 31 4.79 -14.01 10.40
CA PRO A 31 4.63 -14.78 9.17
C PRO A 31 3.71 -15.98 9.36
N GLY A 32 2.70 -16.11 8.48
CA GLY A 32 1.70 -17.18 8.55
C GLY A 32 0.67 -17.06 9.68
N ARG A 33 0.70 -15.97 10.48
CA ARG A 33 -0.19 -15.72 11.61
C ARG A 33 -0.74 -14.29 11.55
N PRO A 34 -1.67 -13.99 10.64
CA PRO A 34 -2.16 -12.63 10.41
C PRO A 34 -2.86 -11.99 11.63
N ASP A 35 -3.35 -12.80 12.56
CA ASP A 35 -3.99 -12.35 13.79
C ASP A 35 -2.99 -12.00 14.91
N GLU A 36 -1.73 -12.46 14.80
CA GLU A 36 -0.67 -12.15 15.77
C GLU A 36 0.07 -10.86 15.35
N LEU A 37 -0.53 -9.72 15.72
CA LEU A 37 -0.02 -8.40 15.35
C LEU A 37 1.20 -8.01 16.18
N VAL A 38 2.29 -7.66 15.52
CA VAL A 38 3.50 -7.08 16.12
C VAL A 38 3.42 -5.56 16.10
N TRP A 39 2.95 -4.98 14.99
CA TRP A 39 2.76 -3.54 14.84
C TRP A 39 1.39 -3.21 14.25
N SER A 40 0.60 -2.37 14.95
CA SER A 40 -0.74 -1.95 14.52
C SER A 40 -0.98 -0.45 14.61
N GLY A 41 0.07 0.35 14.91
CA GLY A 41 0.00 1.80 14.96
C GLY A 41 -0.83 2.39 16.11
N GLY A 42 -1.38 1.58 17.01
CA GLY A 42 -2.15 2.05 18.16
C GLY A 42 -1.25 2.50 19.32
N LEU A 43 -1.71 3.46 20.16
CA LEU A 43 -0.95 3.94 21.31
C LEU A 43 -0.52 2.83 22.28
N ARG A 44 -1.39 1.83 22.50
CA ARG A 44 -1.07 0.66 23.35
C ARG A 44 0.03 -0.18 22.73
N ASN A 45 -0.03 -0.41 21.42
CA ASN A 45 0.98 -1.17 20.70
C ASN A 45 2.30 -0.38 20.62
N ALA A 46 2.26 0.93 20.32
CA ALA A 46 3.44 1.78 20.38
C ALA A 46 4.09 1.79 21.76
N GLY A 47 3.28 1.89 22.83
CA GLY A 47 3.76 1.80 24.21
C GLY A 47 4.33 0.42 24.58
N HIS A 48 3.81 -0.65 24.01
CA HIS A 48 4.35 -2.00 24.15
C HIS A 48 5.70 -2.14 23.46
N VAL A 49 5.78 -1.73 22.20
CA VAL A 49 7.01 -1.76 21.38
C VAL A 49 8.12 -0.89 21.98
N LEU A 50 7.79 0.26 22.59
CA LEU A 50 8.77 1.07 23.31
C LEU A 50 9.38 0.36 24.54
N ARG A 51 8.64 -0.55 25.17
CA ARG A 51 9.14 -1.38 26.28
C ARG A 51 9.84 -2.65 25.80
N HIS A 52 9.50 -3.10 24.59
CA HIS A 52 9.99 -4.32 23.97
C HIS A 52 10.48 -4.03 22.54
N PRO A 53 11.55 -3.19 22.38
CA PRO A 53 12.04 -2.79 21.06
C PRO A 53 12.56 -3.97 20.25
N GLU A 54 12.96 -5.06 20.90
CA GLU A 54 13.37 -6.31 20.28
C GLU A 54 12.27 -6.90 19.37
N GLU A 55 11.01 -6.63 19.65
CA GLU A 55 9.90 -7.12 18.80
C GLU A 55 9.90 -6.53 17.39
N LEU A 56 10.46 -5.33 17.22
CA LEU A 56 10.69 -4.72 15.91
C LEU A 56 12.11 -4.91 15.40
N SER A 57 12.99 -5.60 16.14
CA SER A 57 14.33 -5.92 15.66
C SER A 57 14.28 -6.85 14.45
N VAL A 58 15.01 -6.51 13.40
CA VAL A 58 15.18 -7.37 12.21
C VAL A 58 16.02 -8.60 12.54
N GLU A 59 16.90 -8.49 13.55
CA GLU A 59 17.76 -9.60 14.02
C GLU A 59 16.92 -10.68 14.70
N GLU A 60 16.01 -10.29 15.59
CA GLU A 60 15.11 -11.22 16.30
C GLU A 60 13.99 -11.75 15.41
N ARG A 61 13.49 -10.89 14.54
CA ARG A 61 12.37 -11.17 13.62
C ARG A 61 12.74 -10.72 12.21
N PRO A 62 13.47 -11.54 11.43
CA PRO A 62 14.03 -11.14 10.13
C PRO A 62 13.02 -10.61 9.14
N ARG A 63 11.77 -11.09 9.19
CA ARG A 63 10.68 -10.61 8.34
C ARG A 63 9.35 -10.66 9.07
N LEU A 64 8.53 -9.62 8.88
CA LEU A 64 7.13 -9.60 9.28
C LEU A 64 6.24 -9.52 8.04
N SER A 65 5.01 -10.02 8.17
CA SER A 65 4.02 -9.98 7.09
C SER A 65 3.17 -8.72 7.20
N PRO A 66 3.10 -7.88 6.16
CA PRO A 66 2.15 -6.78 6.12
C PRO A 66 0.73 -7.35 5.95
N VAL A 67 -0.19 -6.91 6.81
CA VAL A 67 -1.59 -7.38 6.84
C VAL A 67 -2.57 -6.21 6.74
N GLY A 68 -2.20 -5.15 6.06
CA GLY A 68 -3.01 -3.97 5.81
C GLY A 68 -2.29 -2.67 6.20
N LEU A 69 -3.04 -1.57 6.13
CA LEU A 69 -2.56 -0.24 6.52
C LEU A 69 -3.18 0.19 7.85
N ILE A 70 -2.47 1.04 8.60
CA ILE A 70 -3.01 1.56 9.84
C ILE A 70 -4.26 2.41 9.61
N SER A 71 -5.26 2.20 10.47
CA SER A 71 -6.49 2.99 10.47
C SER A 71 -6.34 4.21 11.38
N THR A 72 -7.11 5.26 11.09
CA THR A 72 -7.17 6.46 11.91
C THR A 72 -7.62 6.12 13.34
N ARG A 73 -6.82 6.47 14.32
CA ARG A 73 -7.12 6.31 15.75
C ARG A 73 -7.48 7.65 16.37
N LYS A 74 -8.65 7.72 16.98
CA LYS A 74 -9.12 8.88 17.74
C LYS A 74 -8.94 8.66 19.22
N VAL A 75 -8.47 9.70 19.92
CA VAL A 75 -8.43 9.74 21.40
C VAL A 75 -9.63 10.55 21.86
N PHE A 76 -10.37 10.04 22.84
CA PHE A 76 -11.61 10.62 23.36
C PHE A 76 -12.68 10.94 22.29
N GLY A 77 -12.68 10.20 21.15
CA GLY A 77 -13.66 10.37 20.09
C GLY A 77 -13.52 11.63 19.23
N VAL A 78 -12.67 12.59 19.62
CA VAL A 78 -12.57 13.92 19.00
C VAL A 78 -11.18 14.17 18.38
N TRP A 79 -10.13 13.78 19.07
CA TRP A 79 -8.76 14.09 18.64
C TRP A 79 -8.14 12.93 17.85
N THR A 80 -7.65 13.23 16.65
CA THR A 80 -6.89 12.26 15.84
C THR A 80 -5.49 12.14 16.42
N ALA A 81 -5.23 11.04 17.14
CA ALA A 81 -3.91 10.78 17.71
C ALA A 81 -2.92 10.25 16.65
N ILE A 82 -3.43 9.41 15.74
CA ILE A 82 -2.66 8.82 14.66
C ILE A 82 -3.51 8.91 13.39
N PRO A 83 -3.13 9.71 12.40
CA PRO A 83 -3.81 9.71 11.11
C PRO A 83 -3.52 8.40 10.39
N GLY A 84 -4.57 7.71 9.94
CA GLY A 84 -4.49 6.47 9.18
C GLY A 84 -4.86 6.69 7.71
N TYR A 85 -4.83 5.60 6.95
CA TYR A 85 -5.11 5.61 5.51
C TYR A 85 -6.58 5.33 5.16
N ASP A 86 -7.40 4.94 6.13
CA ASP A 86 -8.80 4.56 5.95
C ASP A 86 -9.66 5.68 5.31
N GLY A 87 -9.39 6.94 5.65
CA GLY A 87 -10.07 8.07 5.04
C GLY A 87 -9.76 8.23 3.54
N LEU A 88 -8.51 8.04 3.15
CA LEU A 88 -8.08 8.05 1.76
C LEU A 88 -8.66 6.85 1.00
N LEU A 89 -8.54 5.65 1.56
CA LEU A 89 -9.06 4.43 0.94
C LEU A 89 -10.57 4.49 0.72
N ARG A 90 -11.34 4.97 1.71
CA ARG A 90 -12.80 5.18 1.54
C ARG A 90 -13.12 6.16 0.41
N LYS A 91 -12.37 7.26 0.29
CA LYS A 91 -12.56 8.22 -0.81
C LYS A 91 -12.25 7.60 -2.17
N LEU A 92 -11.18 6.82 -2.28
CA LEU A 92 -10.85 6.13 -3.52
C LEU A 92 -11.88 5.04 -3.84
N ALA A 93 -12.34 4.29 -2.85
CA ALA A 93 -13.38 3.27 -3.02
C ALA A 93 -14.75 3.85 -3.40
N SER A 94 -15.01 5.12 -3.11
CA SER A 94 -16.26 5.79 -3.53
C SER A 94 -16.28 6.25 -4.99
N LEU A 95 -15.19 6.10 -5.72
CA LEU A 95 -15.13 6.45 -7.14
C LEU A 95 -15.94 5.45 -7.99
N PRO A 96 -16.62 5.91 -9.05
CA PRO A 96 -17.37 5.02 -9.95
C PRO A 96 -16.45 3.90 -10.53
N GLY A 97 -16.86 2.66 -10.35
CA GLY A 97 -16.12 1.48 -10.85
C GLY A 97 -14.89 1.11 -10.02
N ALA A 98 -14.68 1.72 -8.85
CA ALA A 98 -13.62 1.33 -7.94
C ALA A 98 -13.92 0.00 -7.24
N VAL A 99 -12.95 -0.89 -7.24
CA VAL A 99 -12.92 -2.14 -6.46
C VAL A 99 -11.71 -2.07 -5.55
N LEU A 100 -11.95 -1.99 -4.24
CA LEU A 100 -10.89 -1.84 -3.23
C LEU A 100 -10.38 -3.20 -2.76
N ASP A 101 -9.06 -3.32 -2.70
CA ASP A 101 -8.34 -4.29 -1.87
C ASP A 101 -7.55 -3.49 -0.83
N ASP A 102 -7.96 -3.58 0.43
CA ASP A 102 -7.35 -2.86 1.55
C ASP A 102 -6.13 -3.57 2.14
N GLY A 103 -5.76 -4.71 1.58
CA GLY A 103 -4.59 -5.49 1.97
C GLY A 103 -4.79 -6.33 3.24
N THR A 104 -6.04 -6.47 3.74
CA THR A 104 -6.33 -7.23 4.99
C THR A 104 -6.69 -8.69 4.77
N GLY A 105 -6.79 -9.14 3.54
CA GLY A 105 -7.22 -10.49 3.19
C GLY A 105 -6.42 -11.13 2.08
N LEU A 106 -7.07 -12.07 1.39
CA LEU A 106 -6.52 -12.65 0.17
C LEU A 106 -6.49 -11.60 -0.94
N MET A 107 -5.45 -11.68 -1.78
CA MET A 107 -5.27 -10.79 -2.92
C MET A 107 -6.49 -10.83 -3.86
N ASN A 108 -7.16 -9.70 -4.02
CA ASN A 108 -8.23 -9.54 -5.00
C ASN A 108 -7.64 -9.04 -6.33
N LEU A 109 -7.66 -9.90 -7.36
CA LEU A 109 -7.11 -9.56 -8.68
C LEU A 109 -7.99 -8.58 -9.45
N ASP A 110 -9.29 -8.50 -9.15
CA ASP A 110 -10.22 -7.55 -9.77
C ASP A 110 -10.11 -6.14 -9.18
N ALA A 111 -9.35 -5.99 -8.09
CA ALA A 111 -9.17 -4.69 -7.44
C ALA A 111 -8.32 -3.75 -8.29
N ASN A 112 -8.86 -2.55 -8.49
CA ASN A 112 -8.20 -1.44 -9.17
C ASN A 112 -7.84 -0.27 -8.23
N VAL A 113 -8.16 -0.40 -6.94
CA VAL A 113 -7.67 0.43 -5.85
C VAL A 113 -7.05 -0.51 -4.81
N VAL A 114 -5.76 -0.40 -4.59
CA VAL A 114 -5.01 -1.38 -3.80
C VAL A 114 -4.19 -0.67 -2.73
N ALA A 115 -4.35 -1.10 -1.49
CA ALA A 115 -3.50 -0.72 -0.38
C ALA A 115 -2.33 -1.71 -0.27
N VAL A 116 -1.12 -1.25 -0.49
CA VAL A 116 0.08 -2.09 -0.42
C VAL A 116 0.86 -1.78 0.85
N GLY A 117 0.71 -2.64 1.85
CA GLY A 117 1.57 -2.63 3.02
C GLY A 117 2.93 -3.27 2.70
N TYR A 118 3.96 -2.89 3.45
CA TYR A 118 5.30 -3.48 3.39
C TYR A 118 5.95 -3.47 4.78
N ASP A 119 6.92 -4.34 4.98
CA ASP A 119 7.70 -4.34 6.22
C ASP A 119 8.67 -3.13 6.21
N PHE A 120 8.26 -2.06 6.86
CA PHE A 120 8.98 -0.78 6.88
C PHE A 120 10.31 -0.83 7.67
N ARG A 121 10.61 -1.94 8.35
CA ARG A 121 11.89 -2.18 9.04
C ARG A 121 12.98 -2.58 8.06
N LEU A 122 12.57 -3.12 6.91
CA LEU A 122 13.45 -3.55 5.83
C LEU A 122 13.78 -2.39 4.90
N GLY A 123 14.65 -2.64 3.94
CA GLY A 123 15.09 -1.63 2.99
C GLY A 123 14.06 -1.26 1.92
N VAL A 124 14.36 -0.19 1.17
CA VAL A 124 13.53 0.26 0.05
C VAL A 124 13.41 -0.80 -1.05
N ALA A 125 14.44 -1.64 -1.21
CA ALA A 125 14.41 -2.75 -2.17
C ALA A 125 13.32 -3.77 -1.82
N ASP A 126 13.22 -4.16 -0.54
CA ASP A 126 12.18 -5.08 -0.06
C ASP A 126 10.78 -4.50 -0.23
N ALA A 127 10.61 -3.20 0.04
CA ALA A 127 9.36 -2.50 -0.20
C ALA A 127 8.98 -2.49 -1.70
N ALA A 128 9.96 -2.35 -2.59
CA ALA A 128 9.75 -2.40 -4.03
C ALA A 128 9.41 -3.81 -4.53
N GLU A 129 10.01 -4.85 -3.96
CA GLU A 129 9.65 -6.24 -4.25
C GLU A 129 8.21 -6.55 -3.81
N GLU A 130 7.82 -6.10 -2.62
CA GLU A 130 6.44 -6.26 -2.14
C GLU A 130 5.44 -5.55 -3.05
N LEU A 131 5.75 -4.31 -3.45
CA LEU A 131 4.95 -3.56 -4.41
C LEU A 131 4.81 -4.34 -5.73
N GLN A 132 5.91 -4.86 -6.26
CA GLN A 132 5.93 -5.64 -7.50
C GLN A 132 5.07 -6.90 -7.37
N ARG A 133 5.20 -7.63 -6.27
CA ARG A 133 4.44 -8.85 -5.97
C ARG A 133 2.94 -8.59 -5.94
N GLN A 134 2.52 -7.44 -5.42
CA GLN A 134 1.12 -7.05 -5.33
C GLN A 134 0.56 -6.51 -6.65
N VAL A 135 1.36 -5.80 -7.42
CA VAL A 135 0.89 -5.06 -8.60
C VAL A 135 0.94 -5.90 -9.88
N GLN A 136 1.99 -6.68 -10.09
CA GLN A 136 2.16 -7.42 -11.36
C GLN A 136 1.00 -8.39 -11.68
N PRO A 137 0.51 -9.23 -10.74
CA PRO A 137 -0.61 -10.13 -11.04
C PRO A 137 -1.87 -9.37 -11.44
N ARG A 138 -2.13 -8.22 -10.79
CA ARG A 138 -3.29 -7.38 -11.10
C ARG A 138 -3.17 -6.72 -12.47
N LEU A 139 -1.99 -6.23 -12.84
CA LEU A 139 -1.75 -5.68 -14.18
C LEU A 139 -2.00 -6.75 -15.25
N ALA A 140 -1.51 -7.97 -15.05
CA ALA A 140 -1.72 -9.08 -15.98
C ALA A 140 -3.20 -9.48 -16.07
N HIS A 141 -3.92 -9.47 -14.94
CA HIS A 141 -5.34 -9.82 -14.90
C HIS A 141 -6.25 -8.73 -15.48
N LEU A 142 -6.06 -7.47 -15.04
CA LEU A 142 -6.90 -6.35 -15.46
C LEU A 142 -6.63 -5.93 -16.92
N TRP A 143 -5.41 -6.15 -17.41
CA TRP A 143 -4.97 -5.64 -18.70
C TRP A 143 -4.27 -6.71 -19.57
N PRO A 144 -4.90 -7.83 -19.85
CA PRO A 144 -4.31 -8.86 -20.70
C PRO A 144 -4.08 -8.29 -22.12
N GLY A 145 -2.82 -8.34 -22.60
CA GLY A 145 -2.46 -7.92 -23.94
C GLY A 145 -2.53 -6.41 -24.21
N ALA A 146 -2.28 -5.61 -23.19
CA ALA A 146 -2.55 -4.17 -23.25
C ALA A 146 -1.52 -3.36 -24.02
N ASP A 147 -1.95 -2.77 -25.11
CA ASP A 147 -1.37 -1.57 -25.73
C ASP A 147 -2.34 -0.36 -25.62
N ASP A 148 -3.07 -0.25 -24.50
CA ASP A 148 -4.01 0.85 -24.34
C ASP A 148 -3.36 2.03 -23.60
N ARG A 149 -3.04 3.08 -24.35
CA ARG A 149 -2.44 4.33 -23.85
C ARG A 149 -3.29 5.06 -22.80
N ARG A 150 -4.55 4.68 -22.58
CA ARG A 150 -5.45 5.25 -21.57
C ARG A 150 -5.22 4.64 -20.21
N ARG A 151 -4.70 3.43 -20.13
CA ARG A 151 -4.47 2.71 -18.87
C ARG A 151 -3.28 3.31 -18.12
N ARG A 152 -3.43 3.53 -16.83
CA ARG A 152 -2.41 4.15 -15.98
C ARG A 152 -2.27 3.40 -14.68
N LEU A 153 -1.03 3.12 -14.30
CA LEU A 153 -0.68 2.81 -12.92
C LEU A 153 -0.43 4.13 -12.18
N LEU A 154 -1.29 4.41 -11.20
CA LEU A 154 -1.21 5.60 -10.37
C LEU A 154 -0.73 5.19 -8.97
N ILE A 155 0.37 5.75 -8.52
CA ILE A 155 0.92 5.46 -7.19
C ILE A 155 0.75 6.70 -6.31
N VAL A 156 -0.05 6.53 -5.25
CA VAL A 156 -0.22 7.50 -4.18
C VAL A 156 0.68 7.08 -3.03
N ALA A 157 1.85 7.68 -2.93
CA ALA A 157 2.85 7.34 -1.94
C ALA A 157 3.00 8.44 -0.90
N HIS A 158 3.11 8.04 0.36
CA HIS A 158 3.37 8.92 1.49
C HIS A 158 4.77 8.68 2.05
N SER A 159 5.56 9.78 2.26
CA SER A 159 6.88 9.71 2.89
C SER A 159 7.82 8.69 2.20
N MET A 160 8.38 7.74 2.95
CA MET A 160 9.28 6.70 2.44
C MET A 160 8.67 5.85 1.32
N GLY A 161 7.34 5.67 1.28
CA GLY A 161 6.67 4.99 0.17
C GLY A 161 6.94 5.64 -1.20
N GLY A 162 7.29 6.93 -1.23
CA GLY A 162 7.70 7.63 -2.45
C GLY A 162 9.08 7.22 -2.99
N TRP A 163 9.98 6.71 -2.15
CA TRP A 163 11.35 6.32 -2.52
C TRP A 163 11.40 4.96 -3.23
N SER A 164 10.48 4.06 -2.93
CA SER A 164 10.35 2.76 -3.60
C SER A 164 10.10 2.88 -5.13
N ARG A 165 9.63 4.04 -5.59
CA ARG A 165 9.49 4.37 -7.03
C ARG A 165 10.83 4.50 -7.76
N GLY A 166 11.90 4.89 -7.08
CA GLY A 166 13.23 5.13 -7.66
C GLY A 166 14.09 3.88 -7.81
N SER A 167 13.80 2.79 -7.12
CA SER A 167 14.66 1.60 -7.02
C SER A 167 14.49 0.59 -8.16
N GLY A 168 14.35 1.07 -9.42
CA GLY A 168 14.38 0.19 -10.61
C GLY A 168 13.05 -0.44 -11.00
N TRP A 169 11.99 -0.30 -10.18
CA TRP A 169 10.67 -0.83 -10.50
C TRP A 169 10.06 -0.16 -11.74
N ALA A 170 10.18 1.16 -11.84
CA ALA A 170 9.69 1.93 -12.97
C ALA A 170 10.36 1.53 -14.31
N ARG A 171 11.60 1.07 -14.28
CA ARG A 171 12.33 0.66 -15.48
C ARG A 171 11.89 -0.69 -16.03
N ARG A 172 11.38 -1.59 -15.21
CA ARG A 172 10.94 -2.93 -15.66
C ARG A 172 9.51 -2.95 -16.18
N THR A 173 8.65 -2.06 -15.69
CA THR A 173 7.27 -1.93 -16.17
C THR A 173 7.14 -1.07 -17.41
N THR A 174 8.11 -0.18 -17.67
CA THR A 174 8.15 0.68 -18.86
C THR A 174 8.99 0.12 -20.01
N GLY A 175 9.67 -1.01 -19.82
CA GLY A 175 10.54 -1.64 -20.81
C GLY A 175 9.81 -2.18 -22.05
N HIS A 176 8.49 -2.01 -22.16
CA HIS A 176 7.71 -2.29 -23.38
C HIS A 176 7.10 -1.02 -24.02
N CYS A 177 7.49 0.16 -23.58
CA CYS A 177 7.14 1.43 -24.21
C CYS A 177 8.40 2.11 -24.76
N ALA A 178 9.24 1.39 -25.50
CA ALA A 178 10.33 1.98 -26.23
C ALA A 178 10.14 1.73 -27.73
N ALA A 179 10.05 2.84 -28.46
CA ALA A 179 10.39 3.02 -29.86
C ALA A 179 9.55 2.27 -30.91
N HIS A 180 8.60 2.96 -31.48
CA HIS A 180 8.61 3.24 -32.93
C HIS A 180 7.95 4.59 -33.16
#